data_867f4bfacd875bff4220cce0463c3ff6
#
_entry.id   867f4bfacd875bff4220cce0463c3ff6
#
_cell.length_a   1.000
_cell.length_b   1.000
_cell.length_c   1.000
_cell.angle_alpha   90.00
_cell.angle_beta   90.00
_cell.angle_gamma   90.00
#
_symmetry.space_group_name_H-M   'P 1'
#
loop_
_entity.id
_entity.type
_entity.pdbx_description
1 polymer ?
#
loop_
_entity_poly.entity_id
_entity_poly.type
_entity_poly.pdbx_seq_one_letter_code
_entity_poly.pdbx_strand_id
1 'polypeptide(L)'
;MTPCPLGPASQCYCANRASSFAAAEPAKAAVLLLAHGSPENPDQIPEFLSYVTSGRPLPPPVVEEIRHRYSLIGFSPLPCWTLLQADQLSQSVQMPVFVGMRNWRPFIADAVKAIASKGYKRVIAICLAPQNSRTSVGLYRSAVIADGNLPFEMDFVEEWHNQPLLAKAFAEKLRAGWEKASAENGAELPVIFTAHSVPQRTITEGDPYERQSKETAELVAKEARLAGEDWTFAFQSQGMSGGAWIGPTVEETIRNLKAKGHSGVFLHPIGFLCDHVEVLYDIDIAFKQFAEKESMRLWRAESLNGSKTLTAALAEVVISRMKAQAL
;
A
#
# COMPACT_ATOMS: atom_id res chain seq x y z
N MET A 1 -12.70 8.43 10.15
CA MET A 1 -11.71 7.34 10.25
C MET A 1 -12.44 6.06 10.60
N THR A 2 -12.33 5.02 9.82
CA THR A 2 -12.86 3.71 10.20
C THR A 2 -11.88 3.13 11.22
N PRO A 3 -12.27 2.93 12.49
CA PRO A 3 -11.37 2.34 13.48
C PRO A 3 -10.96 0.93 13.02
N CYS A 4 -9.73 0.54 13.34
CA CYS A 4 -9.29 -0.83 13.09
C CYS A 4 -10.25 -1.81 13.78
N PRO A 5 -10.81 -2.78 13.04
CA PRO A 5 -11.76 -3.74 13.62
C PRO A 5 -11.12 -4.67 14.66
N LEU A 6 -9.79 -4.69 14.76
CA LEU A 6 -9.05 -5.48 15.74
C LEU A 6 -8.70 -4.69 17.02
N GLY A 7 -9.18 -3.42 17.15
CA GLY A 7 -8.86 -2.54 18.28
C GLY A 7 -7.54 -1.76 18.11
N PRO A 8 -7.05 -1.08 19.16
CA PRO A 8 -5.79 -0.36 19.12
C PRO A 8 -4.63 -1.30 18.75
N ALA A 9 -3.66 -0.82 17.97
CA ALA A 9 -2.53 -1.61 17.49
C ALA A 9 -1.76 -2.31 18.64
N SER A 10 -1.68 -1.68 19.82
CA SER A 10 -1.11 -2.28 21.03
C SER A 10 -1.82 -3.55 21.52
N GLN A 11 -3.10 -3.75 21.18
CA GLN A 11 -3.84 -4.98 21.46
C GLN A 11 -3.76 -5.99 20.30
N CYS A 12 -3.47 -5.53 19.09
CA CYS A 12 -3.21 -6.39 17.92
C CYS A 12 -1.81 -7.00 17.94
N TYR A 13 -0.91 -6.48 18.76
CA TYR A 13 0.48 -6.93 18.91
C TYR A 13 0.61 -8.16 19.79
N CYS A 14 -0.33 -9.10 19.73
CA CYS A 14 -0.08 -10.44 20.23
C CYS A 14 0.95 -11.08 19.30
N ALA A 15 2.21 -10.97 19.72
CA ALA A 15 3.31 -11.73 19.19
C ALA A 15 2.85 -13.16 18.85
N ASN A 16 3.11 -13.60 17.61
CA ASN A 16 2.96 -15.00 17.19
C ASN A 16 1.52 -15.59 17.14
N ARG A 17 0.50 -14.86 16.74
CA ARG A 17 -0.59 -15.52 16.05
C ARG A 17 -0.17 -15.85 14.61
N ALA A 18 0.70 -16.84 14.47
CA ALA A 18 0.50 -17.81 13.43
C ALA A 18 -0.94 -18.27 13.64
N SER A 19 -1.82 -18.03 12.66
CA SER A 19 -3.20 -18.51 12.73
C SER A 19 -3.19 -19.89 13.36
N SER A 20 -3.97 -20.08 14.43
CA SER A 20 -4.06 -21.33 15.17
C SER A 20 -4.81 -22.37 14.32
N PHE A 21 -4.27 -22.71 13.16
CA PHE A 21 -4.65 -23.91 12.47
C PHE A 21 -3.90 -25.06 13.16
N ALA A 22 -4.65 -25.86 13.92
CA ALA A 22 -4.19 -27.18 14.33
C ALA A 22 -3.84 -27.94 13.04
N ALA A 23 -2.57 -28.09 12.78
CA ALA A 23 -2.05 -28.69 11.57
C ALA A 23 -2.40 -30.19 11.56
N ALA A 24 -3.28 -30.54 10.65
CA ALA A 24 -3.17 -31.84 10.00
C ALA A 24 -1.94 -31.76 9.09
N GLU A 25 -0.86 -32.46 9.38
CA GLU A 25 0.48 -32.47 8.75
C GLU A 25 1.11 -31.12 8.46
N PRO A 26 2.38 -30.86 8.73
CA PRO A 26 2.98 -29.53 8.53
C PRO A 26 2.82 -29.13 7.08
N ALA A 27 2.06 -28.08 6.82
CA ALA A 27 1.94 -27.49 5.50
C ALA A 27 3.36 -27.25 4.98
N LYS A 28 3.74 -27.89 3.86
CA LYS A 28 5.10 -27.79 3.29
C LYS A 28 5.45 -26.37 2.87
N ALA A 29 4.44 -25.48 2.79
CA ALA A 29 4.57 -24.12 2.32
C ALA A 29 3.89 -23.10 3.26
N ALA A 30 4.39 -21.85 3.23
CA ALA A 30 3.84 -20.70 3.94
C ALA A 30 3.80 -19.48 3.03
N VAL A 31 3.04 -18.45 3.42
CA VAL A 31 3.03 -17.14 2.77
C VAL A 31 3.71 -16.11 3.68
N LEU A 32 4.49 -15.21 3.11
CA LEU A 32 5.06 -14.05 3.78
C LEU A 32 4.53 -12.78 3.14
N LEU A 33 3.65 -12.06 3.84
CA LEU A 33 3.22 -10.72 3.43
C LEU A 33 4.24 -9.69 3.90
N LEU A 34 4.65 -8.82 2.98
CA LEU A 34 5.65 -7.79 3.20
C LEU A 34 5.01 -6.41 3.14
N ALA A 35 5.21 -5.60 4.18
CA ALA A 35 4.67 -4.25 4.30
C ALA A 35 5.70 -3.24 4.78
N HIS A 36 5.36 -1.95 4.65
CA HIS A 36 6.26 -0.85 5.04
C HIS A 36 6.50 -0.80 6.56
N GLY A 37 5.42 -0.98 7.32
CA GLY A 37 5.43 -0.73 8.76
C GLY A 37 5.15 0.74 9.09
N SER A 38 4.76 0.98 10.34
CA SER A 38 4.46 2.32 10.83
C SER A 38 4.56 2.36 12.35
N PRO A 39 4.99 3.48 12.97
CA PRO A 39 5.02 3.64 14.42
C PRO A 39 3.60 3.70 14.98
N GLU A 40 3.46 3.33 16.25
CA GLU A 40 2.18 3.27 16.97
C GLU A 40 1.96 4.44 17.91
N ASN A 41 3.03 5.17 18.25
CA ASN A 41 2.99 6.34 19.14
C ASN A 41 4.11 7.34 18.79
N PRO A 42 4.04 8.60 19.29
CA PRO A 42 4.99 9.68 18.96
C PRO A 42 6.44 9.38 19.34
N ASP A 43 6.65 8.65 20.42
CA ASP A 43 8.00 8.39 20.94
C ASP A 43 8.79 7.43 20.05
N GLN A 44 8.07 6.64 19.24
CA GLN A 44 8.66 5.67 18.30
C GLN A 44 9.08 6.31 16.97
N ILE A 45 8.68 7.53 16.67
CA ILE A 45 8.97 8.19 15.39
C ILE A 45 10.48 8.31 15.10
N PRO A 46 11.34 8.73 16.03
CA PRO A 46 12.77 8.79 15.75
C PRO A 46 13.37 7.43 15.40
N GLU A 47 12.99 6.37 16.13
CA GLU A 47 13.43 5.00 15.84
C GLU A 47 12.91 4.55 14.45
N PHE A 48 11.64 4.73 14.18
CA PHE A 48 11.02 4.40 12.90
C PHE A 48 11.73 5.10 11.72
N LEU A 49 12.01 6.39 11.84
CA LEU A 49 12.68 7.17 10.82
C LEU A 49 14.12 6.70 10.60
N SER A 50 14.81 6.19 11.63
CA SER A 50 16.13 5.61 11.47
C SER A 50 16.12 4.39 10.55
N TYR A 51 15.08 3.54 10.62
CA TYR A 51 14.90 2.43 9.69
C TYR A 51 14.53 2.91 8.27
N VAL A 52 13.62 3.88 8.15
CA VAL A 52 13.21 4.44 6.85
C VAL A 52 14.40 5.03 6.10
N THR A 53 15.30 5.73 6.81
CA THR A 53 16.47 6.39 6.20
C THR A 53 17.71 5.52 6.16
N SER A 54 17.63 4.26 6.59
CA SER A 54 18.78 3.34 6.71
C SER A 54 19.89 3.93 7.58
N GLY A 55 19.51 4.49 8.73
CA GLY A 55 20.43 5.08 9.73
C GLY A 55 20.91 6.50 9.42
N ARG A 56 20.54 7.10 8.29
CA ARG A 56 20.90 8.49 8.00
C ARG A 56 20.11 9.44 8.89
N PRO A 57 20.76 10.33 9.65
CA PRO A 57 20.07 11.26 10.53
C PRO A 57 19.26 12.27 9.72
N LEU A 58 18.05 12.59 10.21
CA LEU A 58 17.22 13.66 9.70
C LEU A 58 17.38 14.93 10.55
N PRO A 59 17.26 16.11 9.93
CA PRO A 59 17.23 17.37 10.69
C PRO A 59 16.06 17.37 11.70
N PRO A 60 16.25 17.88 12.93
CA PRO A 60 15.20 17.93 13.94
C PRO A 60 13.86 18.53 13.47
N PRO A 61 13.83 19.63 12.69
CA PRO A 61 12.56 20.18 12.18
C PRO A 61 11.79 19.18 11.31
N VAL A 62 12.48 18.33 10.56
CA VAL A 62 11.87 17.31 9.72
C VAL A 62 11.23 16.22 10.58
N VAL A 63 11.92 15.79 11.63
CA VAL A 63 11.40 14.79 12.58
C VAL A 63 10.12 15.32 13.25
N GLU A 64 10.12 16.59 13.66
CA GLU A 64 8.95 17.23 14.28
C GLU A 64 7.78 17.40 13.31
N GLU A 65 8.06 17.74 12.06
CA GLU A 65 7.04 17.81 11.01
C GLU A 65 6.39 16.43 10.79
N ILE A 66 7.18 15.36 10.72
CA ILE A 66 6.65 14.01 10.60
C ILE A 66 5.83 13.63 11.84
N ARG A 67 6.32 13.94 13.04
CA ARG A 67 5.57 13.73 14.30
C ARG A 67 4.24 14.45 14.26
N HIS A 68 4.23 15.70 13.81
CA HIS A 68 3.02 16.50 13.67
C HIS A 68 2.01 15.83 12.71
N ARG A 69 2.45 15.36 11.52
CA ARG A 69 1.59 14.65 10.56
C ARG A 69 0.94 13.42 11.19
N TYR A 70 1.72 12.60 11.87
CA TYR A 70 1.19 11.43 12.57
C TYR A 70 0.21 11.80 13.67
N SER A 71 0.45 12.87 14.43
CA SER A 71 -0.47 13.32 15.49
C SER A 71 -1.83 13.76 14.93
N LEU A 72 -1.85 14.39 13.76
CA LEU A 72 -3.09 14.84 13.11
C LEU A 72 -3.98 13.69 12.64
N ILE A 73 -3.41 12.56 12.27
CA ILE A 73 -4.16 11.37 11.83
C ILE A 73 -4.47 10.39 12.97
N GLY A 74 -4.00 10.66 14.20
CA GLY A 74 -4.16 9.75 15.33
C GLY A 74 -3.39 8.44 15.18
N PHE A 75 -2.27 8.47 14.50
CA PHE A 75 -1.41 7.35 14.07
C PHE A 75 -1.94 6.49 12.91
N SER A 76 -1.00 5.85 12.24
CA SER A 76 -1.28 5.06 11.04
C SER A 76 -1.88 3.70 11.38
N PRO A 77 -3.04 3.33 10.79
CA PRO A 77 -3.63 2.03 10.98
C PRO A 77 -2.98 0.92 10.12
N LEU A 78 -1.90 1.21 9.37
CA LEU A 78 -1.25 0.28 8.46
C LEU A 78 -0.90 -1.07 9.09
N PRO A 79 -0.26 -1.14 10.30
CA PRO A 79 0.06 -2.44 10.91
C PRO A 79 -1.19 -3.28 11.16
N CYS A 80 -2.25 -2.64 11.59
CA CYS A 80 -3.53 -3.27 11.90
C CYS A 80 -4.19 -3.85 10.64
N TRP A 81 -4.25 -3.06 9.56
CA TRP A 81 -4.79 -3.53 8.29
C TRP A 81 -3.94 -4.66 7.69
N THR A 82 -2.61 -4.57 7.79
CA THR A 82 -1.71 -5.63 7.33
C THR A 82 -1.97 -6.95 8.05
N LEU A 83 -2.13 -6.94 9.38
CA LEU A 83 -2.43 -8.13 10.16
C LEU A 83 -3.81 -8.71 9.83
N LEU A 84 -4.82 -7.86 9.63
CA LEU A 84 -6.15 -8.30 9.19
C LEU A 84 -6.10 -8.95 7.80
N GLN A 85 -5.39 -8.35 6.85
CA GLN A 85 -5.19 -8.91 5.51
C GLN A 85 -4.49 -10.28 5.57
N ALA A 86 -3.51 -10.43 6.45
CA ALA A 86 -2.82 -11.71 6.66
C ALA A 86 -3.76 -12.78 7.23
N ASP A 87 -4.58 -12.44 8.22
CA ASP A 87 -5.56 -13.36 8.82
C ASP A 87 -6.61 -13.80 7.79
N GLN A 88 -7.20 -12.85 7.07
CA GLN A 88 -8.17 -13.13 6.02
C GLN A 88 -7.57 -13.99 4.89
N LEU A 89 -6.34 -13.69 4.47
CA LEU A 89 -5.64 -14.49 3.45
C LEU A 89 -5.39 -15.91 3.96
N SER A 90 -4.90 -16.07 5.19
CA SER A 90 -4.66 -17.39 5.79
C SER A 90 -5.91 -18.25 5.80
N GLN A 91 -7.06 -17.66 6.16
CA GLN A 91 -8.35 -18.33 6.11
C GLN A 91 -8.76 -18.71 4.67
N SER A 92 -8.50 -17.83 3.71
CA SER A 92 -8.88 -18.04 2.31
C SER A 92 -8.08 -19.14 1.63
N VAL A 93 -6.75 -19.18 1.86
CA VAL A 93 -5.84 -20.17 1.20
C VAL A 93 -5.58 -21.42 2.04
N GLN A 94 -6.09 -21.46 3.27
CA GLN A 94 -5.84 -22.57 4.23
C GLN A 94 -4.34 -22.85 4.44
N MET A 95 -3.55 -21.79 4.46
CA MET A 95 -2.10 -21.83 4.66
C MET A 95 -1.68 -20.83 5.73
N PRO A 96 -0.57 -21.08 6.45
CA PRO A 96 -0.02 -20.11 7.39
C PRO A 96 0.51 -18.88 6.64
N VAL A 97 0.10 -17.70 7.11
CA VAL A 97 0.54 -16.40 6.60
C VAL A 97 1.31 -15.68 7.69
N PHE A 98 2.53 -15.29 7.39
CA PHE A 98 3.40 -14.47 8.24
C PHE A 98 3.44 -13.06 7.73
N VAL A 99 3.66 -12.10 8.61
CA VAL A 99 3.83 -10.68 8.26
C VAL A 99 5.25 -10.25 8.60
N GLY A 100 5.92 -9.61 7.65
CA GLY A 100 7.20 -8.95 7.86
C GLY A 100 7.12 -7.49 7.39
N MET A 101 7.46 -6.55 8.28
CA MET A 101 7.51 -5.13 7.96
C MET A 101 8.95 -4.65 7.83
N ARG A 102 9.22 -3.80 6.86
CA ARG A 102 10.58 -3.34 6.58
C ARG A 102 11.10 -2.36 7.62
N ASN A 103 10.26 -1.43 8.03
CA ASN A 103 10.68 -0.29 8.87
C ASN A 103 10.06 -0.32 10.27
N TRP A 104 9.28 -1.34 10.60
CA TRP A 104 8.69 -1.49 11.93
C TRP A 104 8.38 -2.95 12.27
N ARG A 105 7.96 -3.19 13.50
CA ARG A 105 7.61 -4.53 14.01
C ARG A 105 6.27 -5.04 13.47
N PRO A 106 6.15 -6.36 13.20
CA PRO A 106 7.18 -7.39 13.21
C PRO A 106 8.16 -7.21 12.05
N PHE A 107 9.47 -7.20 12.34
CA PHE A 107 10.46 -7.03 11.28
C PHE A 107 10.51 -8.23 10.32
N ILE A 108 10.89 -7.99 9.06
CA ILE A 108 11.06 -9.04 8.05
C ILE A 108 12.01 -10.13 8.55
N ALA A 109 13.13 -9.76 9.16
CA ALA A 109 14.09 -10.72 9.72
C ALA A 109 13.48 -11.64 10.78
N ASP A 110 12.60 -11.11 11.65
CA ASP A 110 11.91 -11.91 12.67
C ASP A 110 10.90 -12.86 12.04
N ALA A 111 10.18 -12.43 11.02
CA ALA A 111 9.25 -13.29 10.28
C ALA A 111 9.98 -14.41 9.55
N VAL A 112 11.12 -14.13 8.91
CA VAL A 112 11.98 -15.14 8.25
C VAL A 112 12.49 -16.18 9.26
N LYS A 113 12.98 -15.75 10.43
CA LYS A 113 13.41 -16.64 11.51
C LYS A 113 12.26 -17.51 12.03
N ALA A 114 11.08 -16.93 12.20
CA ALA A 114 9.88 -17.66 12.65
C ALA A 114 9.45 -18.73 11.63
N ILE A 115 9.49 -18.43 10.34
CA ILE A 115 9.22 -19.39 9.27
C ILE A 115 10.24 -20.51 9.28
N ALA A 116 11.52 -20.18 9.35
CA ALA A 116 12.63 -21.14 9.40
C ALA A 116 12.50 -22.10 10.59
N SER A 117 12.19 -21.56 11.79
CA SER A 117 12.05 -22.37 13.01
C SER A 117 10.90 -23.37 12.95
N LYS A 118 9.87 -23.09 12.15
CA LYS A 118 8.71 -23.98 11.93
C LYS A 118 8.96 -25.04 10.83
N GLY A 119 10.10 -24.98 10.16
CA GLY A 119 10.53 -26.00 9.20
C GLY A 119 9.82 -25.99 7.85
N TYR A 120 9.15 -24.88 7.48
CA TYR A 120 8.57 -24.73 6.15
C TYR A 120 9.66 -24.84 5.09
N LYS A 121 9.36 -25.49 3.97
CA LYS A 121 10.32 -25.74 2.89
C LYS A 121 10.17 -24.79 1.71
N ARG A 122 8.99 -24.14 1.61
CA ARG A 122 8.67 -23.18 0.58
C ARG A 122 7.94 -21.99 1.15
N VAL A 123 8.28 -20.78 0.68
CA VAL A 123 7.65 -19.54 1.11
C VAL A 123 7.30 -18.70 -0.14
N ILE A 124 6.02 -18.33 -0.25
CA ILE A 124 5.56 -17.36 -1.25
C ILE A 124 5.58 -16.00 -0.59
N ALA A 125 6.49 -15.12 -1.01
CA ALA A 125 6.59 -13.76 -0.48
C ALA A 125 5.86 -12.77 -1.41
N ILE A 126 4.92 -12.01 -0.85
CA ILE A 126 4.10 -11.03 -1.58
C ILE A 126 4.24 -9.67 -0.91
N CYS A 127 4.67 -8.66 -1.68
CA CYS A 127 4.66 -7.27 -1.22
C CYS A 127 3.23 -6.71 -1.28
N LEU A 128 2.79 -6.06 -0.20
CA LEU A 128 1.55 -5.26 -0.20
C LEU A 128 1.77 -3.91 -0.92
N ALA A 129 2.52 -3.98 -2.00
CA ALA A 129 2.80 -2.96 -3.00
C ALA A 129 2.74 -3.65 -4.36
N PRO A 130 1.60 -3.56 -5.09
CA PRO A 130 1.37 -4.37 -6.29
C PRO A 130 2.29 -4.02 -7.46
N GLN A 131 2.68 -2.75 -7.58
CA GLN A 131 3.56 -2.25 -8.62
C GLN A 131 5.02 -2.48 -8.23
N ASN A 132 5.80 -3.04 -9.17
CA ASN A 132 7.22 -3.27 -8.95
C ASN A 132 8.02 -1.96 -9.01
N SER A 133 8.91 -1.79 -8.05
CA SER A 133 9.96 -0.77 -8.06
C SER A 133 11.14 -1.22 -7.23
N ARG A 134 12.34 -0.93 -7.71
CA ARG A 134 13.57 -1.16 -6.92
C ARG A 134 13.61 -0.34 -5.63
N THR A 135 12.89 0.79 -5.59
CA THR A 135 12.81 1.67 -4.41
C THR A 135 11.77 1.20 -3.38
N SER A 136 10.95 0.20 -3.70
CA SER A 136 9.99 -0.42 -2.79
C SER A 136 10.14 -1.95 -2.77
N VAL A 137 9.63 -2.67 -3.76
CA VAL A 137 9.67 -4.14 -3.85
C VAL A 137 11.10 -4.68 -3.81
N GLY A 138 12.04 -4.03 -4.50
CA GLY A 138 13.46 -4.38 -4.45
C GLY A 138 14.06 -4.29 -3.05
N LEU A 139 13.65 -3.29 -2.26
CA LEU A 139 14.10 -3.15 -0.87
C LEU A 139 13.51 -4.22 0.05
N TYR A 140 12.27 -4.64 -0.17
CA TYR A 140 11.68 -5.77 0.55
C TYR A 140 12.42 -7.08 0.26
N ARG A 141 12.69 -7.34 -1.03
CA ARG A 141 13.45 -8.51 -1.44
C ARG A 141 14.83 -8.55 -0.78
N SER A 142 15.55 -7.42 -0.81
CA SER A 142 16.85 -7.30 -0.14
C SER A 142 16.77 -7.56 1.37
N ALA A 143 15.72 -7.07 2.03
CA ALA A 143 15.52 -7.29 3.46
C ALA A 143 15.21 -8.77 3.80
N VAL A 144 14.52 -9.51 2.92
CA VAL A 144 14.24 -10.94 3.12
C VAL A 144 15.54 -11.78 3.04
N ILE A 145 16.44 -11.44 2.12
CA ILE A 145 17.67 -12.20 1.89
C ILE A 145 18.90 -11.63 2.63
N ALA A 146 18.73 -10.63 3.49
CA ALA A 146 19.81 -9.90 4.12
C ALA A 146 20.75 -10.80 4.97
N ASP A 147 20.20 -11.83 5.62
CA ASP A 147 20.96 -12.77 6.47
C ASP A 147 21.63 -13.91 5.66
N GLY A 148 21.58 -13.87 4.32
CA GLY A 148 22.23 -14.87 3.46
C GLY A 148 21.32 -16.03 3.06
N ASN A 149 21.82 -17.27 3.21
CA ASN A 149 21.08 -18.46 2.76
C ASN A 149 19.81 -18.72 3.55
N LEU A 150 18.67 -18.71 2.88
CA LEU A 150 17.38 -19.09 3.46
C LEU A 150 17.30 -20.61 3.57
N PRO A 151 16.79 -21.17 4.70
CA PRO A 151 16.62 -22.62 4.87
C PRO A 151 15.38 -23.18 4.12
N PHE A 152 14.78 -22.38 3.24
CA PHE A 152 13.61 -22.71 2.44
C PHE A 152 13.71 -22.09 1.05
N GLU A 153 12.98 -22.65 0.10
CA GLU A 153 12.82 -22.06 -1.22
C GLU A 153 11.93 -20.82 -1.14
N MET A 154 12.39 -19.71 -1.73
CA MET A 154 11.66 -18.44 -1.78
C MET A 154 11.10 -18.22 -3.18
N ASP A 155 9.78 -18.19 -3.29
CA ASP A 155 9.05 -17.72 -4.47
C ASP A 155 8.63 -16.26 -4.22
N PHE A 156 9.44 -15.31 -4.70
CA PHE A 156 9.19 -13.89 -4.49
C PHE A 156 8.34 -13.32 -5.62
N VAL A 157 7.14 -12.84 -5.29
CA VAL A 157 6.22 -12.18 -6.23
C VAL A 157 6.66 -10.73 -6.40
N GLU A 158 7.31 -10.44 -7.52
CA GLU A 158 7.86 -9.11 -7.79
C GLU A 158 6.78 -8.08 -8.16
N GLU A 159 5.68 -8.54 -8.77
CA GLU A 159 4.58 -7.68 -9.23
C GLU A 159 3.26 -8.45 -9.31
N TRP A 160 2.17 -7.76 -9.05
CA TRP A 160 0.80 -8.28 -9.21
C TRP A 160 -0.22 -7.15 -9.47
N HIS A 161 0.29 -6.02 -9.98
CA HIS A 161 -0.45 -4.80 -10.30
C HIS A 161 -1.59 -5.01 -11.32
N ASN A 162 -1.48 -6.00 -12.17
CA ASN A 162 -2.44 -6.34 -13.22
C ASN A 162 -3.38 -7.49 -12.83
N GLN A 163 -3.40 -7.89 -11.57
CA GLN A 163 -4.32 -8.93 -11.07
C GLN A 163 -5.79 -8.48 -11.21
N PRO A 164 -6.66 -9.21 -11.94
CA PRO A 164 -8.01 -8.73 -12.24
C PRO A 164 -8.85 -8.42 -11.01
N LEU A 165 -8.75 -9.22 -9.94
CA LEU A 165 -9.49 -8.97 -8.71
C LEU A 165 -8.95 -7.75 -7.94
N LEU A 166 -7.69 -7.35 -8.14
CA LEU A 166 -7.18 -6.09 -7.61
C LEU A 166 -7.86 -4.90 -8.29
N ALA A 167 -7.93 -4.90 -9.62
CA ALA A 167 -8.63 -3.86 -10.37
C ALA A 167 -10.11 -3.80 -9.97
N LYS A 168 -10.76 -4.95 -9.81
CA LYS A 168 -12.14 -5.03 -9.31
C LYS A 168 -12.29 -4.45 -7.90
N ALA A 169 -11.38 -4.76 -6.97
CA ALA A 169 -11.44 -4.23 -5.61
C ALA A 169 -11.35 -2.70 -5.59
N PHE A 170 -10.45 -2.12 -6.38
CA PHE A 170 -10.36 -0.67 -6.54
C PHE A 170 -11.60 -0.08 -7.20
N ALA A 171 -12.12 -0.69 -8.27
CA ALA A 171 -13.33 -0.23 -8.95
C ALA A 171 -14.58 -0.26 -8.06
N GLU A 172 -14.71 -1.24 -7.16
CA GLU A 172 -15.76 -1.29 -6.14
C GLU A 172 -15.72 -0.07 -5.23
N LYS A 173 -14.52 0.29 -4.73
CA LYS A 173 -14.33 1.46 -3.87
C LYS A 173 -14.52 2.78 -4.62
N LEU A 174 -14.07 2.84 -5.86
CA LEU A 174 -14.28 4.00 -6.72
C LEU A 174 -15.78 4.28 -6.88
N ARG A 175 -16.56 3.32 -7.40
CA ARG A 175 -17.99 3.50 -7.65
C ARG A 175 -18.76 3.90 -6.41
N ALA A 176 -18.52 3.19 -5.28
CA ALA A 176 -19.22 3.47 -4.02
C ALA A 176 -19.02 4.91 -3.51
N GLY A 177 -17.82 5.51 -3.72
CA GLY A 177 -17.52 6.87 -3.29
C GLY A 177 -17.84 7.94 -4.34
N TRP A 178 -17.56 7.67 -5.61
CA TRP A 178 -17.63 8.64 -6.69
C TRP A 178 -19.07 9.09 -7.01
N GLU A 179 -20.01 8.16 -7.08
CA GLU A 179 -21.42 8.47 -7.31
C GLU A 179 -21.98 9.40 -6.21
N LYS A 180 -21.67 9.10 -4.96
CA LYS A 180 -22.06 9.94 -3.82
C LYS A 180 -21.41 11.31 -3.88
N ALA A 181 -20.11 11.39 -4.12
CA ALA A 181 -19.35 12.63 -4.19
C ALA A 181 -19.85 13.52 -5.36
N SER A 182 -20.13 12.94 -6.53
CA SER A 182 -20.67 13.63 -7.70
C SER A 182 -22.07 14.20 -7.41
N ALA A 183 -22.93 13.44 -6.74
CA ALA A 183 -24.24 13.93 -6.30
C ALA A 183 -24.12 15.12 -5.30
N GLU A 184 -23.19 15.03 -4.34
CA GLU A 184 -22.91 16.12 -3.40
C GLU A 184 -22.31 17.36 -4.08
N ASN A 185 -21.56 17.17 -5.16
CA ASN A 185 -20.99 18.26 -5.95
C ASN A 185 -22.01 18.94 -6.88
N GLY A 186 -23.09 18.25 -7.22
CA GLY A 186 -24.10 18.69 -8.19
C GLY A 186 -23.65 18.53 -9.66
N ALA A 187 -22.51 17.87 -9.90
CA ALA A 187 -21.98 17.53 -11.22
C ALA A 187 -21.04 16.33 -11.10
N GLU A 188 -20.87 15.60 -12.18
CA GLU A 188 -19.93 14.49 -12.26
C GLU A 188 -18.48 14.98 -12.02
N LEU A 189 -17.76 14.28 -11.17
CA LEU A 189 -16.41 14.66 -10.77
C LEU A 189 -15.36 13.93 -11.63
N PRO A 190 -14.36 14.65 -12.16
CA PRO A 190 -13.21 13.99 -12.76
C PRO A 190 -12.44 13.19 -11.72
N VAL A 191 -12.05 11.97 -12.10
CA VAL A 191 -11.28 11.08 -11.23
C VAL A 191 -9.79 11.31 -11.45
N ILE A 192 -9.05 11.46 -10.36
CA ILE A 192 -7.58 11.48 -10.37
C ILE A 192 -7.09 10.18 -9.72
N PHE A 193 -6.58 9.23 -10.51
CA PHE A 193 -5.86 8.09 -9.97
C PHE A 193 -4.50 8.54 -9.47
N THR A 194 -4.09 8.05 -8.29
CA THR A 194 -2.79 8.45 -7.73
C THR A 194 -1.96 7.26 -7.26
N ALA A 195 -0.64 7.43 -7.37
CA ALA A 195 0.37 6.57 -6.76
C ALA A 195 1.51 7.44 -6.21
N HIS A 196 2.36 6.89 -5.33
CA HIS A 196 3.49 7.62 -4.79
C HIS A 196 4.47 8.01 -5.89
N SER A 197 4.98 9.24 -5.86
CA SER A 197 6.04 9.66 -6.79
C SER A 197 7.36 8.97 -6.44
N VAL A 198 8.21 8.77 -7.44
CA VAL A 198 9.57 8.28 -7.26
C VAL A 198 10.55 9.22 -7.96
N PRO A 199 11.85 9.23 -7.58
CA PRO A 199 12.84 10.03 -8.27
C PRO A 199 12.86 9.74 -9.77
N GLN A 200 12.91 10.77 -10.62
CA GLN A 200 12.95 10.64 -12.09
C GLN A 200 14.05 9.68 -12.54
N ARG A 201 15.20 9.70 -11.86
CA ARG A 201 16.31 8.79 -12.14
C ARG A 201 15.91 7.32 -12.04
N THR A 202 15.02 6.96 -11.10
CA THR A 202 14.53 5.58 -10.95
C THR A 202 13.92 5.08 -12.25
N ILE A 203 13.08 5.90 -12.88
CA ILE A 203 12.39 5.56 -14.14
C ILE A 203 13.36 5.58 -15.31
N THR A 204 14.24 6.58 -15.43
CA THR A 204 15.22 6.66 -16.53
C THR A 204 16.22 5.51 -16.52
N GLU A 205 16.42 4.86 -15.40
CA GLU A 205 17.23 3.64 -15.25
C GLU A 205 16.42 2.33 -15.47
N GLY A 206 15.20 2.41 -16.02
CA GLY A 206 14.42 1.28 -16.48
C GLY A 206 13.48 0.64 -15.44
N ASP A 207 13.19 1.32 -14.33
CA ASP A 207 12.22 0.83 -13.34
C ASP A 207 10.79 0.81 -13.93
N PRO A 208 10.04 -0.28 -13.79
CA PRO A 208 8.72 -0.42 -14.42
C PRO A 208 7.59 0.33 -13.71
N TYR A 209 7.86 0.95 -12.55
CA TYR A 209 6.86 1.48 -11.63
C TYR A 209 5.85 2.43 -12.27
N GLU A 210 6.33 3.42 -13.04
CA GLU A 210 5.46 4.40 -13.69
C GLU A 210 4.47 3.72 -14.64
N ARG A 211 4.99 2.82 -15.51
CA ARG A 211 4.16 2.06 -16.44
C ARG A 211 3.13 1.22 -15.71
N GLN A 212 3.56 0.46 -14.70
CA GLN A 212 2.67 -0.42 -13.94
C GLN A 212 1.61 0.33 -13.13
N SER A 213 1.94 1.52 -12.60
CA SER A 213 0.97 2.37 -11.92
C SER A 213 -0.12 2.86 -12.89
N LYS A 214 0.28 3.28 -14.10
CA LYS A 214 -0.67 3.68 -15.15
C LYS A 214 -1.51 2.51 -15.66
N GLU A 215 -0.91 1.33 -15.86
CA GLU A 215 -1.64 0.11 -16.21
C GLU A 215 -2.69 -0.27 -15.15
N THR A 216 -2.36 -0.14 -13.86
CA THR A 216 -3.34 -0.36 -12.80
C THR A 216 -4.51 0.62 -12.93
N ALA A 217 -4.24 1.91 -13.14
CA ALA A 217 -5.29 2.93 -13.32
C ALA A 217 -6.20 2.62 -14.51
N GLU A 218 -5.63 2.24 -15.66
CA GLU A 218 -6.36 1.83 -16.88
C GLU A 218 -7.27 0.63 -16.61
N LEU A 219 -6.77 -0.39 -15.91
CA LEU A 219 -7.56 -1.57 -15.55
C LEU A 219 -8.71 -1.23 -14.60
N VAL A 220 -8.45 -0.36 -13.63
CA VAL A 220 -9.48 0.13 -12.69
C VAL A 220 -10.52 0.98 -13.41
N ALA A 221 -10.11 1.91 -14.27
CA ALA A 221 -11.02 2.74 -15.06
C ALA A 221 -11.92 1.89 -15.96
N LYS A 222 -11.34 0.89 -16.65
CA LYS A 222 -12.09 -0.08 -17.46
C LYS A 222 -13.10 -0.87 -16.64
N GLU A 223 -12.69 -1.40 -15.48
CA GLU A 223 -13.58 -2.15 -14.58
C GLU A 223 -14.68 -1.27 -14.00
N ALA A 224 -14.36 0.00 -13.72
CA ALA A 224 -15.32 1.00 -13.25
C ALA A 224 -16.21 1.58 -14.38
N ARG A 225 -15.89 1.31 -15.65
CA ARG A 225 -16.55 1.85 -16.85
C ARG A 225 -16.47 3.37 -16.98
N LEU A 226 -15.34 3.96 -16.60
CA LEU A 226 -15.07 5.37 -16.85
C LEU A 226 -14.68 5.57 -18.32
N ALA A 227 -15.17 6.66 -18.95
CA ALA A 227 -14.67 7.10 -20.26
C ALA A 227 -13.26 7.71 -20.13
N GLY A 228 -12.53 7.80 -21.25
CA GLY A 228 -11.14 8.28 -21.22
C GLY A 228 -10.96 9.73 -20.74
N GLU A 229 -11.97 10.59 -20.97
CA GLU A 229 -11.98 11.97 -20.51
C GLU A 229 -12.38 12.16 -19.04
N ASP A 230 -12.97 11.14 -18.41
CA ASP A 230 -13.48 11.21 -17.02
C ASP A 230 -12.39 11.04 -15.98
N TRP A 231 -11.19 10.64 -16.39
CA TRP A 231 -10.10 10.39 -15.46
C TRP A 231 -8.74 10.84 -15.97
N THR A 232 -7.84 11.02 -15.04
CA THR A 232 -6.42 11.32 -15.28
C THR A 232 -5.56 10.66 -14.23
N PHE A 233 -4.24 10.66 -14.42
CA PHE A 233 -3.29 10.09 -13.48
C PHE A 233 -2.34 11.17 -12.96
N ALA A 234 -2.03 11.13 -11.66
CA ALA A 234 -1.07 12.00 -11.01
C ALA A 234 -0.22 11.25 -9.99
N PHE A 235 0.98 11.76 -9.72
CA PHE A 235 1.82 11.26 -8.65
C PHE A 235 1.73 12.14 -7.40
N GLN A 236 1.74 11.50 -6.22
CA GLN A 236 1.66 12.17 -4.92
C GLN A 236 2.92 11.95 -4.08
N SER A 237 3.07 12.72 -3.01
CA SER A 237 4.00 12.44 -1.91
C SER A 237 5.47 12.37 -2.35
N GLN A 238 6.00 13.48 -2.86
CA GLN A 238 7.43 13.56 -3.16
C GLN A 238 8.26 13.49 -1.86
N GLY A 239 9.30 12.64 -1.86
CA GLY A 239 10.21 12.54 -0.74
C GLY A 239 11.17 13.74 -0.66
N MET A 240 11.90 13.83 0.45
CA MET A 240 12.85 14.93 0.72
C MET A 240 14.22 14.75 0.05
N SER A 241 14.43 13.75 -0.78
CA SER A 241 15.67 13.61 -1.54
C SER A 241 15.75 14.68 -2.62
N GLY A 242 16.87 15.36 -2.73
CA GLY A 242 17.10 16.33 -3.79
C GLY A 242 17.01 15.69 -5.18
N GLY A 243 16.54 16.47 -6.18
CA GLY A 243 16.41 16.03 -7.56
C GLY A 243 14.97 16.06 -8.08
N ALA A 244 14.81 15.76 -9.38
CA ALA A 244 13.50 15.70 -10.02
C ALA A 244 12.75 14.43 -9.63
N TRP A 245 11.45 14.55 -9.43
CA TRP A 245 10.50 13.48 -9.17
C TRP A 245 9.54 13.35 -10.35
N ILE A 246 8.98 12.18 -10.58
CA ILE A 246 8.01 11.98 -11.66
C ILE A 246 6.71 12.72 -11.37
N GLY A 247 6.07 13.20 -12.43
CA GLY A 247 4.79 13.91 -12.42
C GLY A 247 3.84 13.42 -13.51
N PRO A 248 2.71 14.12 -13.72
CA PRO A 248 2.31 15.36 -13.06
C PRO A 248 2.00 15.15 -11.58
N THR A 249 2.12 16.22 -10.78
CA THR A 249 1.71 16.19 -9.37
C THR A 249 0.19 16.30 -9.23
N VAL A 250 -0.34 15.91 -8.07
CA VAL A 250 -1.77 16.07 -7.74
C VAL A 250 -2.16 17.55 -7.79
N GLU A 251 -1.32 18.44 -7.27
CA GLU A 251 -1.57 19.88 -7.24
C GLU A 251 -1.63 20.50 -8.65
N GLU A 252 -0.70 20.13 -9.54
CA GLU A 252 -0.72 20.56 -10.94
C GLU A 252 -2.00 20.06 -11.63
N THR A 253 -2.38 18.81 -11.37
CA THR A 253 -3.58 18.19 -11.95
C THR A 253 -4.86 18.87 -11.47
N ILE A 254 -4.96 19.22 -10.18
CA ILE A 254 -6.10 19.98 -9.63
C ILE A 254 -6.20 21.34 -10.33
N ARG A 255 -5.09 22.09 -10.49
CA ARG A 255 -5.11 23.37 -11.20
C ARG A 255 -5.54 23.24 -12.65
N ASN A 256 -5.08 22.21 -13.34
CA ASN A 256 -5.45 21.94 -14.72
C ASN A 256 -6.95 21.63 -14.87
N LEU A 257 -7.53 20.85 -13.94
CA LEU A 257 -8.96 20.56 -13.94
C LEU A 257 -9.80 21.79 -13.59
N LYS A 258 -9.34 22.61 -12.64
CA LYS A 258 -9.95 23.92 -12.36
C LYS A 258 -9.98 24.82 -13.62
N ALA A 259 -8.87 24.90 -14.37
CA ALA A 259 -8.79 25.67 -15.60
C ALA A 259 -9.76 25.17 -16.69
N LYS A 260 -10.14 23.88 -16.64
CA LYS A 260 -11.19 23.28 -17.49
C LYS A 260 -12.62 23.52 -16.99
N GLY A 261 -12.79 24.23 -15.86
CA GLY A 261 -14.11 24.59 -15.32
C GLY A 261 -14.69 23.63 -14.30
N HIS A 262 -13.94 22.62 -13.84
CA HIS A 262 -14.41 21.75 -12.78
C HIS A 262 -14.42 22.45 -11.42
N SER A 263 -15.44 22.18 -10.61
CA SER A 263 -15.59 22.72 -9.24
C SER A 263 -15.06 21.78 -8.15
N GLY A 264 -14.73 20.55 -8.52
CA GLY A 264 -14.22 19.54 -7.60
C GLY A 264 -13.54 18.38 -8.32
N VAL A 265 -12.90 17.51 -7.54
CA VAL A 265 -12.17 16.34 -8.03
C VAL A 265 -12.40 15.15 -7.10
N PHE A 266 -12.31 13.93 -7.64
CA PHE A 266 -12.36 12.70 -6.87
C PHE A 266 -11.02 11.96 -6.99
N LEU A 267 -10.27 11.83 -5.88
CA LEU A 267 -9.01 11.10 -5.83
C LEU A 267 -9.21 9.61 -5.57
N HIS A 268 -8.46 8.79 -6.30
CA HIS A 268 -8.43 7.35 -6.08
C HIS A 268 -6.99 6.83 -5.97
N PRO A 269 -6.47 6.62 -4.73
CA PRO A 269 -5.09 6.18 -4.53
C PRO A 269 -4.95 4.69 -4.82
N ILE A 270 -4.51 4.35 -6.04
CA ILE A 270 -4.33 2.96 -6.50
C ILE A 270 -2.94 2.38 -6.20
N GLY A 271 -2.00 3.20 -5.76
CA GLY A 271 -0.67 2.77 -5.33
C GLY A 271 -0.62 2.22 -3.90
N PHE A 272 -1.75 2.27 -3.16
CA PHE A 272 -1.83 1.88 -1.75
C PHE A 272 -3.02 0.96 -1.50
N LEU A 273 -2.80 -0.06 -0.66
CA LEU A 273 -3.84 -1.05 -0.35
C LEU A 273 -4.63 -0.75 0.93
N CYS A 274 -4.12 0.14 1.79
CA CYS A 274 -4.78 0.48 3.05
C CYS A 274 -4.53 1.92 3.47
N ASP A 275 -5.33 2.42 4.39
CA ASP A 275 -5.13 3.71 5.03
C ASP A 275 -3.81 3.73 5.81
N HIS A 276 -3.04 4.80 5.62
CA HIS A 276 -1.77 5.10 6.28
C HIS A 276 -1.47 6.60 6.15
N VAL A 277 -0.31 7.05 6.63
CA VAL A 277 0.00 8.49 6.68
C VAL A 277 -0.09 9.20 5.33
N GLU A 278 0.36 8.57 4.23
CA GLU A 278 0.35 9.17 2.88
C GLU A 278 -1.05 9.21 2.24
N VAL A 279 -2.04 8.54 2.85
CA VAL A 279 -3.45 8.67 2.49
C VAL A 279 -4.16 9.62 3.45
N LEU A 280 -4.05 9.36 4.76
CA LEU A 280 -4.79 10.09 5.78
C LEU A 280 -4.28 11.52 5.99
N TYR A 281 -2.98 11.78 5.81
CA TYR A 281 -2.44 13.12 5.89
C TYR A 281 -2.36 13.77 4.51
N ASP A 282 -1.68 13.15 3.55
CA ASP A 282 -1.41 13.82 2.27
C ASP A 282 -2.71 14.09 1.51
N ILE A 283 -3.66 13.13 1.46
CA ILE A 283 -4.91 13.30 0.72
C ILE A 283 -5.97 13.99 1.58
N ASP A 284 -6.28 13.45 2.78
CA ASP A 284 -7.43 13.90 3.56
C ASP A 284 -7.21 15.27 4.22
N ILE A 285 -5.94 15.69 4.38
CA ILE A 285 -5.58 16.97 4.98
C ILE A 285 -4.91 17.88 3.95
N ALA A 286 -3.72 17.52 3.45
CA ALA A 286 -2.91 18.44 2.66
C ALA A 286 -3.52 18.75 1.29
N PHE A 287 -3.87 17.74 0.48
CA PHE A 287 -4.49 17.97 -0.84
C PHE A 287 -5.91 18.55 -0.72
N LYS A 288 -6.64 18.18 0.33
CA LYS A 288 -7.94 18.78 0.58
C LYS A 288 -7.84 20.27 0.87
N GLN A 289 -6.91 20.67 1.75
CA GLN A 289 -6.62 22.09 2.02
C GLN A 289 -6.09 22.82 0.78
N PHE A 290 -5.29 22.14 -0.05
CA PHE A 290 -4.82 22.70 -1.30
C PHE A 290 -5.99 22.94 -2.28
N ALA A 291 -6.87 21.97 -2.47
CA ALA A 291 -8.05 22.12 -3.32
C ALA A 291 -8.95 23.27 -2.83
N GLU A 292 -9.18 23.39 -1.52
CA GLU A 292 -9.95 24.49 -0.92
C GLU A 292 -9.33 25.86 -1.23
N LYS A 293 -7.99 26.01 -1.13
CA LYS A 293 -7.28 27.24 -1.53
C LYS A 293 -7.44 27.56 -3.02
N GLU A 294 -7.54 26.54 -3.84
CA GLU A 294 -7.86 26.67 -5.26
C GLU A 294 -9.37 26.85 -5.52
N SER A 295 -10.21 27.01 -4.49
CA SER A 295 -11.68 27.08 -4.61
C SER A 295 -12.29 25.84 -5.28
N MET A 296 -11.70 24.68 -5.05
CA MET A 296 -12.17 23.38 -5.49
C MET A 296 -12.52 22.49 -4.31
N ARG A 297 -13.41 21.53 -4.51
CA ARG A 297 -13.75 20.51 -3.52
C ARG A 297 -12.99 19.21 -3.84
N LEU A 298 -12.60 18.47 -2.82
CA LEU A 298 -11.91 17.20 -2.99
C LEU A 298 -12.58 16.11 -2.17
N TRP A 299 -12.87 15.00 -2.83
CA TRP A 299 -13.27 13.73 -2.22
C TRP A 299 -12.27 12.64 -2.59
N ARG A 300 -12.27 11.55 -1.89
CA ARG A 300 -11.52 10.36 -2.26
C ARG A 300 -12.29 9.06 -2.07
N ALA A 301 -11.84 8.04 -2.79
CA ALA A 301 -12.26 6.67 -2.53
C ALA A 301 -11.73 6.19 -1.18
N GLU A 302 -12.48 5.33 -0.51
CA GLU A 302 -11.96 4.57 0.63
C GLU A 302 -10.83 3.65 0.16
N SER A 303 -9.80 3.46 1.01
CA SER A 303 -8.78 2.45 0.77
C SER A 303 -9.36 1.03 0.83
N LEU A 304 -8.64 0.06 0.24
CA LEU A 304 -9.10 -1.33 0.22
C LEU A 304 -9.17 -1.94 1.62
N ASN A 305 -8.21 -1.59 2.50
CA ASN A 305 -8.18 -2.03 3.90
C ASN A 305 -8.40 -3.55 4.04
N GLY A 306 -9.49 -3.97 4.69
CA GLY A 306 -9.91 -5.37 4.86
C GLY A 306 -10.90 -5.85 3.79
N SER A 307 -10.86 -5.32 2.56
CA SER A 307 -11.76 -5.73 1.47
C SER A 307 -11.68 -7.22 1.17
N LYS A 308 -12.83 -7.88 1.09
CA LYS A 308 -12.90 -9.30 0.70
C LYS A 308 -12.39 -9.54 -0.72
N THR A 309 -12.60 -8.57 -1.62
CA THR A 309 -12.13 -8.65 -3.01
C THR A 309 -10.61 -8.54 -3.07
N LEU A 310 -9.98 -7.70 -2.21
CA LEU A 310 -8.52 -7.68 -2.05
C LEU A 310 -7.99 -9.02 -1.52
N THR A 311 -8.67 -9.60 -0.52
CA THR A 311 -8.30 -10.93 0.00
C THR A 311 -8.35 -11.98 -1.10
N ALA A 312 -9.39 -11.97 -1.93
CA ALA A 312 -9.51 -12.88 -3.08
C ALA A 312 -8.38 -12.64 -4.11
N ALA A 313 -7.98 -11.39 -4.37
CA ALA A 313 -6.86 -11.07 -5.25
C ALA A 313 -5.54 -11.67 -4.74
N LEU A 314 -5.24 -11.48 -3.46
CA LEU A 314 -4.06 -12.07 -2.82
C LEU A 314 -4.11 -13.61 -2.85
N ALA A 315 -5.26 -14.20 -2.60
CA ALA A 315 -5.45 -15.65 -2.66
C ALA A 315 -5.17 -16.22 -4.05
N GLU A 316 -5.67 -15.56 -5.11
CA GLU A 316 -5.38 -15.97 -6.49
C GLU A 316 -3.88 -15.86 -6.83
N VAL A 317 -3.18 -14.85 -6.33
CA VAL A 317 -1.71 -14.77 -6.47
C VAL A 317 -1.04 -15.99 -5.82
N VAL A 318 -1.41 -16.34 -4.59
CA VAL A 318 -0.86 -17.53 -3.90
C VAL A 318 -1.18 -18.81 -4.67
N ILE A 319 -2.44 -19.02 -5.05
CA ILE A 319 -2.90 -20.24 -5.75
C ILE A 319 -2.18 -20.39 -7.09
N SER A 320 -2.01 -19.31 -7.85
CA SER A 320 -1.31 -19.36 -9.13
C SER A 320 0.16 -19.77 -8.98
N ARG A 321 0.84 -19.26 -7.93
CA ARG A 321 2.22 -19.65 -7.62
C ARG A 321 2.33 -21.10 -7.17
N MET A 322 1.36 -21.60 -6.39
CA MET A 322 1.33 -23.00 -6.00
C MET A 322 1.14 -23.93 -7.19
N LYS A 323 0.32 -23.56 -8.19
CA LYS A 323 0.06 -24.38 -9.38
C LYS A 323 1.24 -24.37 -10.37
N ALA A 324 1.92 -23.23 -10.56
CA ALA A 324 2.99 -23.08 -11.53
C ALA A 324 4.21 -24.01 -11.28
N GLN A 325 4.36 -24.56 -10.10
CA GLN A 325 5.45 -25.48 -9.76
C GLN A 325 4.99 -26.93 -9.57
N ALA A 326 3.72 -27.24 -9.77
CA ALA A 326 3.20 -28.60 -9.79
C ALA A 326 3.27 -29.25 -11.19
N LEU A 327 3.71 -28.47 -12.18
CA LEU A 327 3.99 -28.85 -13.57
C LEU A 327 5.49 -28.96 -13.82
#